data_a088ff4b0991ed4eabccbf0b5169a972
#
_entry.id   a088ff4b0991ed4eabccbf0b5169a972
#
_cell.length_a   1.000
_cell.length_b   1.000
_cell.length_c   1.000
_cell.angle_alpha   90.00
_cell.angle_beta   90.00
_cell.angle_gamma   90.00
#
_symmetry.space_group_name_H-M   'P 1'
#
loop_
_entity.id
_entity.type
_entity.pdbx_description
1 polymer ?
#
loop_
_entity_poly.entity_id
_entity_poly.type
_entity_poly.pdbx_seq_one_letter_code
_entity_poly.pdbx_strand_id
1 'polypeptide(L)'
;MSTIAALAPPEDTDLTTEHDLPDERSSQITCSHCGQLKAPSEFNRERRRTSGRRSDCRDCQRAYNSRFRKQKPLYNIWNLMFQRCYNEGNPGYRFYGARGIRVCERWHEYEAFVADMSPRPSPRHSIDRIDGNGDYSPENCRWALQQEQTLNLRSNRIIEIEGICRPLAEWARLNGIPKSTVEARLYRYGWDAKAAVTTPVRAWGGKA
;
A
#
# COMPACT_ATOMS: atom_id res chain seq x y z
N MET A 1 63.36 -67.56 -18.48
CA MET A 1 62.77 -66.98 -17.26
C MET A 1 63.00 -65.52 -17.35
N SER A 2 62.05 -64.76 -17.88
CA SER A 2 62.17 -63.31 -18.14
C SER A 2 61.38 -62.59 -17.09
N THR A 3 62.04 -61.72 -16.32
CA THR A 3 61.47 -60.86 -15.30
C THR A 3 60.97 -59.54 -15.99
N ILE A 4 59.69 -59.28 -15.90
CA ILE A 4 59.11 -58.08 -16.42
C ILE A 4 59.19 -57.02 -15.30
N ALA A 5 59.90 -55.95 -15.56
CA ALA A 5 59.96 -54.77 -14.69
C ALA A 5 58.63 -53.91 -14.86
N ALA A 6 57.96 -53.62 -13.75
CA ALA A 6 56.82 -52.78 -13.73
C ALA A 6 57.22 -51.28 -13.79
N LEU A 7 56.69 -50.54 -14.77
CA LEU A 7 56.79 -49.07 -14.85
C LEU A 7 55.81 -48.46 -13.86
N ALA A 8 56.30 -47.56 -13.05
CA ALA A 8 55.47 -46.65 -12.21
C ALA A 8 54.77 -45.63 -13.07
N PRO A 9 53.54 -45.17 -12.70
CA PRO A 9 52.85 -44.13 -13.41
C PRO A 9 53.42 -42.70 -13.09
N PRO A 10 53.29 -41.73 -13.98
CA PRO A 10 53.76 -40.38 -13.74
C PRO A 10 52.93 -39.68 -12.68
N GLU A 11 53.60 -38.87 -11.85
CA GLU A 11 52.98 -38.00 -10.85
C GLU A 11 52.19 -36.91 -11.55
N ASP A 12 50.85 -36.86 -11.28
CA ASP A 12 49.98 -35.78 -11.67
C ASP A 12 50.38 -34.52 -10.90
N THR A 13 51.02 -33.58 -11.58
CA THR A 13 51.14 -32.20 -11.10
C THR A 13 49.77 -31.54 -11.13
N ASP A 14 49.15 -31.45 -9.95
CA ASP A 14 47.95 -30.66 -9.71
C ASP A 14 48.25 -29.17 -9.94
N LEU A 15 47.92 -28.69 -11.15
CA LEU A 15 47.80 -27.28 -11.47
C LEU A 15 46.47 -26.80 -10.91
N THR A 16 46.47 -26.43 -9.60
CA THR A 16 45.41 -25.62 -9.03
C THR A 16 45.43 -24.28 -9.75
N THR A 17 44.58 -24.15 -10.76
CA THR A 17 44.18 -22.86 -11.32
C THR A 17 43.52 -22.09 -10.19
N GLU A 18 44.23 -21.10 -9.63
CA GLU A 18 43.62 -20.02 -8.86
C GLU A 18 42.55 -19.42 -9.73
N HIS A 19 41.29 -19.73 -9.43
CA HIS A 19 40.17 -18.97 -9.99
C HIS A 19 40.33 -17.53 -9.54
N ASP A 20 40.71 -16.69 -10.47
CA ASP A 20 40.64 -15.25 -10.35
C ASP A 20 39.21 -14.86 -9.92
N LEU A 21 39.00 -14.67 -8.63
CA LEU A 21 37.84 -14.04 -8.11
C LEU A 21 37.82 -12.63 -8.70
N PRO A 22 36.72 -12.19 -9.35
CA PRO A 22 36.66 -10.85 -9.94
C PRO A 22 36.99 -9.85 -8.84
N ASP A 23 37.99 -8.99 -9.09
CA ASP A 23 38.37 -7.92 -8.19
C ASP A 23 37.13 -7.06 -7.84
N GLU A 24 36.63 -7.23 -6.61
CA GLU A 24 35.45 -6.47 -6.11
C GLU A 24 35.66 -4.96 -6.18
N ARG A 25 36.90 -4.47 -6.33
CA ARG A 25 37.25 -3.05 -6.45
C ARG A 25 36.95 -2.49 -7.84
N SER A 26 36.95 -3.34 -8.90
CA SER A 26 36.74 -2.86 -10.28
C SER A 26 35.27 -2.56 -10.59
N SER A 27 34.32 -2.88 -9.69
CA SER A 27 32.88 -2.67 -9.88
C SER A 27 32.27 -1.59 -8.96
N GLN A 28 33.07 -0.88 -8.15
CA GLN A 28 32.55 0.13 -7.23
C GLN A 28 32.04 1.37 -7.97
N ILE A 29 30.95 1.97 -7.46
CA ILE A 29 30.32 3.18 -7.99
C ILE A 29 30.47 4.31 -6.99
N THR A 30 30.92 5.49 -7.47
CA THR A 30 30.96 6.70 -6.65
C THR A 30 29.53 7.27 -6.51
N CYS A 31 29.08 7.43 -5.28
CA CYS A 31 27.81 8.09 -5.01
C CYS A 31 27.90 9.59 -5.34
N SER A 32 27.03 10.09 -6.20
CA SER A 32 27.00 11.52 -6.59
C SER A 32 26.63 12.47 -5.44
N HIS A 33 26.05 11.95 -4.34
CA HIS A 33 25.61 12.78 -3.23
C HIS A 33 26.61 12.81 -2.06
N CYS A 34 27.13 11.67 -1.62
CA CYS A 34 28.09 11.59 -0.50
C CYS A 34 29.55 11.42 -0.94
N GLY A 35 29.82 11.23 -2.23
CA GLY A 35 31.18 11.05 -2.78
C GLY A 35 31.83 9.70 -2.44
N GLN A 36 31.17 8.81 -1.70
CA GLN A 36 31.75 7.54 -1.29
C GLN A 36 31.70 6.50 -2.42
N LEU A 37 32.78 5.72 -2.56
CA LEU A 37 32.80 4.50 -3.37
C LEU A 37 32.04 3.41 -2.65
N LYS A 38 31.07 2.79 -3.32
CA LYS A 38 30.19 1.76 -2.76
C LYS A 38 29.92 0.67 -3.77
N ALA A 39 29.55 -0.52 -3.26
CA ALA A 39 29.19 -1.63 -4.10
C ALA A 39 27.92 -1.35 -4.93
N PRO A 40 27.79 -1.86 -6.17
CA PRO A 40 26.59 -1.68 -6.99
C PRO A 40 25.30 -2.12 -6.30
N SER A 41 25.37 -3.06 -5.38
CA SER A 41 24.22 -3.52 -4.56
C SER A 41 23.68 -2.42 -3.65
N GLU A 42 24.45 -1.39 -3.30
CA GLU A 42 24.03 -0.27 -2.47
C GLU A 42 23.29 0.83 -3.25
N PHE A 43 23.11 0.64 -4.55
CA PHE A 43 22.37 1.56 -5.42
C PHE A 43 21.09 0.91 -5.93
N ASN A 44 20.04 1.71 -6.09
CA ASN A 44 18.79 1.24 -6.70
C ASN A 44 18.98 1.05 -8.21
N ARG A 45 18.29 0.05 -8.78
CA ARG A 45 18.29 -0.17 -10.23
C ARG A 45 17.61 0.98 -10.97
N GLU A 46 18.18 1.39 -12.10
CA GLU A 46 17.60 2.38 -13.01
C GLU A 46 17.90 2.00 -14.46
N ARG A 47 16.94 1.39 -15.11
CA ARG A 47 17.08 0.82 -16.48
C ARG A 47 17.44 1.86 -17.54
N ARG A 48 17.11 3.14 -17.32
CA ARG A 48 17.38 4.22 -18.29
C ARG A 48 18.83 4.71 -18.28
N ARG A 49 19.62 4.33 -17.29
CA ARG A 49 21.03 4.70 -17.19
C ARG A 49 21.93 3.61 -17.74
N THR A 50 23.02 4.01 -18.39
CA THR A 50 24.03 3.08 -18.93
C THR A 50 24.60 2.14 -17.87
N SER A 51 24.79 2.63 -16.64
CA SER A 51 25.24 1.82 -15.50
C SER A 51 24.15 0.88 -14.94
N GLY A 52 22.90 1.00 -15.38
CA GLY A 52 21.77 0.27 -14.82
C GLY A 52 21.44 0.61 -13.36
N ARG A 53 22.10 1.62 -12.79
CA ARG A 53 21.98 2.02 -11.37
C ARG A 53 21.78 3.54 -11.25
N ARG A 54 21.12 3.94 -10.15
CA ARG A 54 21.04 5.36 -9.77
C ARG A 54 22.42 5.91 -9.43
N SER A 55 22.58 7.24 -9.53
CA SER A 55 23.84 7.91 -9.16
C SER A 55 23.98 8.12 -7.65
N ASP A 56 22.89 8.12 -6.90
CA ASP A 56 22.83 8.28 -5.45
C ASP A 56 22.64 6.93 -4.76
N CYS A 57 23.39 6.66 -3.71
CA CYS A 57 23.29 5.42 -2.94
C CYS A 57 21.99 5.38 -2.12
N ARG A 58 21.60 4.18 -1.70
CA ARG A 58 20.36 3.94 -0.92
C ARG A 58 20.31 4.74 0.38
N ASP A 59 21.45 4.93 1.05
CA ASP A 59 21.51 5.70 2.29
C ASP A 59 21.21 7.18 2.05
N CYS A 60 21.83 7.79 1.04
CA CYS A 60 21.54 9.16 0.65
C CYS A 60 20.08 9.33 0.22
N GLN A 61 19.55 8.36 -0.55
CA GLN A 61 18.15 8.38 -0.94
C GLN A 61 17.21 8.25 0.29
N ARG A 62 17.53 7.40 1.27
CA ARG A 62 16.78 7.28 2.51
C ARG A 62 16.80 8.56 3.32
N ALA A 63 17.97 9.18 3.46
CA ALA A 63 18.13 10.45 4.16
C ALA A 63 17.33 11.58 3.49
N TYR A 64 17.39 11.68 2.17
CA TYR A 64 16.60 12.62 1.38
C TYR A 64 15.10 12.41 1.61
N ASN A 65 14.62 11.19 1.46
CA ASN A 65 13.20 10.86 1.63
C ASN A 65 12.71 11.14 3.06
N SER A 66 13.56 10.88 4.08
CA SER A 66 13.23 11.17 5.48
C SER A 66 13.07 12.67 5.70
N ARG A 67 14.02 13.48 5.19
CA ARG A 67 13.96 14.94 5.26
C ARG A 67 12.73 15.48 4.52
N PHE A 68 12.49 15.00 3.30
CA PHE A 68 11.34 15.39 2.50
C PHE A 68 10.01 15.11 3.22
N ARG A 69 9.85 13.92 3.83
CA ARG A 69 8.64 13.56 4.60
C ARG A 69 8.43 14.45 5.83
N LYS A 70 9.51 14.88 6.48
CA LYS A 70 9.42 15.83 7.61
C LYS A 70 8.96 17.22 7.15
N GLN A 71 9.46 17.67 6.01
CA GLN A 71 9.10 18.99 5.43
C GLN A 71 7.71 19.01 4.80
N LYS A 72 7.30 17.90 4.17
CA LYS A 72 6.02 17.78 3.47
C LYS A 72 5.24 16.53 3.91
N PRO A 73 4.70 16.52 5.15
CA PRO A 73 4.13 15.32 5.76
C PRO A 73 2.88 14.78 5.05
N LEU A 74 2.10 15.63 4.39
CA LEU A 74 0.88 15.24 3.66
C LEU A 74 1.12 15.04 2.15
N TYR A 75 2.35 15.22 1.65
CA TYR A 75 2.63 15.18 0.21
C TYR A 75 2.21 13.88 -0.47
N ASN A 76 2.44 12.74 0.18
CA ASN A 76 2.06 11.46 -0.41
C ASN A 76 0.53 11.34 -0.57
N ILE A 77 -0.24 11.88 0.37
CA ILE A 77 -1.71 11.87 0.32
C ILE A 77 -2.19 12.79 -0.79
N TRP A 78 -1.65 14.00 -0.84
CA TRP A 78 -1.92 14.98 -1.87
C TRP A 78 -1.59 14.44 -3.28
N ASN A 79 -0.39 13.92 -3.48
CA ASN A 79 0.00 13.33 -4.76
C ASN A 79 -0.89 12.14 -5.16
N LEU A 80 -1.30 11.30 -4.19
CA LEU A 80 -2.17 10.15 -4.47
C LEU A 80 -3.55 10.58 -4.99
N MET A 81 -4.11 11.70 -4.56
CA MET A 81 -5.36 12.23 -5.11
C MET A 81 -5.19 12.55 -6.60
N PHE A 82 -4.09 13.23 -6.98
CA PHE A 82 -3.79 13.52 -8.38
C PHE A 82 -3.56 12.26 -9.21
N GLN A 83 -2.82 11.30 -8.67
CA GLN A 83 -2.60 10.02 -9.36
C GLN A 83 -3.92 9.30 -9.64
N ARG A 84 -4.86 9.32 -8.71
CA ARG A 84 -6.17 8.69 -8.87
C ARG A 84 -7.08 9.45 -9.84
N CYS A 85 -7.01 10.78 -9.87
CA CYS A 85 -7.91 11.61 -10.66
C CYS A 85 -7.41 11.84 -12.09
N TYR A 86 -6.10 11.86 -12.33
CA TYR A 86 -5.54 12.33 -13.60
C TYR A 86 -4.57 11.36 -14.28
N ASN A 87 -4.07 10.32 -13.60
CA ASN A 87 -3.15 9.36 -14.20
C ASN A 87 -3.90 8.10 -14.64
N GLU A 88 -4.18 7.96 -15.94
CA GLU A 88 -4.86 6.80 -16.53
C GLU A 88 -4.12 5.47 -16.30
N GLY A 89 -2.79 5.50 -16.16
CA GLY A 89 -1.98 4.34 -15.82
C GLY A 89 -2.12 3.89 -14.35
N ASN A 90 -2.77 4.68 -13.49
CA ASN A 90 -2.98 4.31 -12.10
C ASN A 90 -4.16 3.33 -11.97
N PRO A 91 -4.01 2.16 -11.29
CA PRO A 91 -5.11 1.21 -11.11
C PRO A 91 -6.36 1.80 -10.45
N GLY A 92 -6.20 2.88 -9.68
CA GLY A 92 -7.30 3.60 -9.04
C GLY A 92 -8.09 4.50 -9.98
N TYR A 93 -7.52 4.92 -11.12
CA TYR A 93 -8.12 5.89 -12.04
C TYR A 93 -9.57 5.51 -12.44
N ARG A 94 -9.83 4.24 -12.71
CA ARG A 94 -11.17 3.73 -13.04
C ARG A 94 -12.26 4.05 -12.00
N PHE A 95 -11.86 4.25 -10.73
CA PHE A 95 -12.80 4.54 -9.64
C PHE A 95 -12.91 6.03 -9.32
N TYR A 96 -12.03 6.87 -9.91
CA TYR A 96 -11.94 8.30 -9.66
C TYR A 96 -12.00 9.12 -10.97
N GLY A 97 -10.89 9.33 -11.63
CA GLY A 97 -10.79 10.16 -12.82
C GLY A 97 -11.68 9.71 -13.99
N ALA A 98 -11.75 8.40 -14.25
CA ALA A 98 -12.66 7.84 -15.27
C ALA A 98 -14.15 8.06 -14.95
N ARG A 99 -14.49 8.39 -13.70
CA ARG A 99 -15.84 8.75 -13.27
C ARG A 99 -16.09 10.25 -13.22
N GLY A 100 -15.14 11.06 -13.67
CA GLY A 100 -15.21 12.51 -13.65
C GLY A 100 -14.82 13.17 -12.33
N ILE A 101 -14.36 12.41 -11.33
CA ILE A 101 -13.91 12.95 -10.03
C ILE A 101 -12.58 13.67 -10.21
N ARG A 102 -12.50 14.88 -9.69
CA ARG A 102 -11.37 15.79 -9.79
C ARG A 102 -10.87 16.25 -8.42
N VAL A 103 -9.78 16.97 -8.43
CA VAL A 103 -9.28 17.76 -7.29
C VAL A 103 -9.66 19.21 -7.56
N CYS A 104 -10.21 19.90 -6.55
CA CYS A 104 -10.58 21.30 -6.69
C CYS A 104 -9.35 22.16 -7.02
N GLU A 105 -9.55 23.27 -7.73
CA GLU A 105 -8.49 24.16 -8.20
C GLU A 105 -7.58 24.61 -7.06
N ARG A 106 -8.16 25.00 -5.92
CA ARG A 106 -7.43 25.43 -4.74
C ARG A 106 -6.37 24.41 -4.28
N TRP A 107 -6.66 23.12 -4.38
CA TRP A 107 -5.74 22.07 -3.94
C TRP A 107 -4.73 21.62 -5.01
N HIS A 108 -4.68 22.29 -6.15
CA HIS A 108 -3.53 22.15 -7.05
C HIS A 108 -2.27 22.71 -6.39
N GLU A 109 -2.41 23.65 -5.45
CA GLU A 109 -1.33 24.12 -4.57
C GLU A 109 -1.27 23.27 -3.30
N TYR A 110 -0.10 22.65 -3.06
CA TYR A 110 0.13 21.77 -1.89
C TYR A 110 -0.09 22.50 -0.56
N GLU A 111 0.38 23.73 -0.47
CA GLU A 111 0.27 24.57 0.72
C GLU A 111 -1.19 24.89 1.07
N ALA A 112 -2.04 25.10 0.08
CA ALA A 112 -3.47 25.29 0.28
C ALA A 112 -4.16 24.00 0.79
N PHE A 113 -3.79 22.84 0.22
CA PHE A 113 -4.25 21.56 0.74
C PHE A 113 -3.83 21.33 2.20
N VAL A 114 -2.59 21.67 2.55
CA VAL A 114 -2.11 21.56 3.93
C VAL A 114 -2.86 22.48 4.86
N ALA A 115 -3.11 23.74 4.45
CA ALA A 115 -3.86 24.72 5.25
C ALA A 115 -5.28 24.22 5.60
N ASP A 116 -5.96 23.60 4.63
CA ASP A 116 -7.34 23.14 4.81
C ASP A 116 -7.41 21.78 5.57
N MET A 117 -6.41 20.93 5.41
CA MET A 117 -6.44 19.54 5.91
C MET A 117 -5.52 19.27 7.11
N SER A 118 -4.77 20.25 7.60
CA SER A 118 -3.93 20.07 8.81
C SER A 118 -4.69 20.44 10.09
N PRO A 119 -4.36 19.79 11.22
CA PRO A 119 -3.45 18.65 11.35
C PRO A 119 -4.13 17.32 11.00
N ARG A 120 -3.36 16.36 10.45
CA ARG A 120 -3.81 14.96 10.36
C ARG A 120 -3.84 14.36 11.76
N PRO A 121 -4.98 13.84 12.25
CA PRO A 121 -5.12 13.40 13.64
C PRO A 121 -4.17 12.27 14.04
N SER A 122 -3.90 11.32 13.14
CA SER A 122 -2.90 10.26 13.36
C SER A 122 -2.49 9.61 12.02
N PRO A 123 -1.39 8.83 11.99
CA PRO A 123 -1.01 8.06 10.80
C PRO A 123 -2.06 7.05 10.32
N ARG A 124 -3.02 6.66 11.18
CA ARG A 124 -4.11 5.74 10.83
C ARG A 124 -5.26 6.41 10.08
N HIS A 125 -5.36 7.74 10.13
CA HIS A 125 -6.38 8.47 9.38
C HIS A 125 -5.93 8.60 7.92
N SER A 126 -6.83 8.48 6.99
CA SER A 126 -6.63 8.78 5.58
C SER A 126 -7.71 9.75 5.09
N ILE A 127 -7.42 10.43 3.98
CA ILE A 127 -8.41 11.33 3.39
C ILE A 127 -9.61 10.51 2.90
N ASP A 128 -10.80 10.94 3.27
CA ASP A 128 -12.08 10.35 2.90
C ASP A 128 -12.99 11.44 2.31
N ARG A 129 -13.73 11.12 1.26
CA ARG A 129 -14.73 12.01 0.69
C ARG A 129 -16.10 11.67 1.30
N ILE A 130 -16.78 12.67 1.83
CA ILE A 130 -18.10 12.54 2.45
C ILE A 130 -19.10 12.03 1.40
N ASP A 131 -19.16 12.70 0.25
CA ASP A 131 -19.80 12.17 -0.96
C ASP A 131 -18.74 11.49 -1.85
N GLY A 132 -18.81 10.18 -1.95
CA GLY A 132 -17.91 9.40 -2.81
C GLY A 132 -18.09 9.65 -4.32
N ASN A 133 -19.11 10.42 -4.75
CA ASN A 133 -19.30 10.87 -6.14
C ASN A 133 -18.76 12.28 -6.38
N GLY A 134 -18.62 13.09 -5.32
CA GLY A 134 -18.11 14.44 -5.38
C GLY A 134 -16.59 14.49 -5.52
N ASP A 135 -16.10 15.68 -5.82
CA ASP A 135 -14.69 15.98 -5.99
C ASP A 135 -13.92 16.01 -4.67
N TYR A 136 -12.60 16.03 -4.75
CA TYR A 136 -11.76 16.36 -3.62
C TYR A 136 -11.79 17.88 -3.40
N SER A 137 -12.44 18.31 -2.32
CA SER A 137 -12.50 19.70 -1.90
C SER A 137 -12.57 19.81 -0.37
N PRO A 138 -12.31 21.00 0.21
CA PRO A 138 -12.40 21.20 1.67
C PRO A 138 -13.77 20.80 2.24
N GLU A 139 -14.85 21.08 1.52
CA GLU A 139 -16.23 20.82 1.95
C GLU A 139 -16.60 19.34 1.88
N ASN A 140 -15.94 18.60 0.98
CA ASN A 140 -16.25 17.19 0.72
C ASN A 140 -15.22 16.22 1.31
N CYS A 141 -14.14 16.70 1.92
CA CYS A 141 -13.07 15.85 2.44
C CYS A 141 -12.93 15.98 3.95
N ARG A 142 -12.58 14.86 4.56
CA ARG A 142 -12.28 14.75 6.00
C ARG A 142 -11.20 13.72 6.26
N TRP A 143 -10.64 13.76 7.47
CA TRP A 143 -9.82 12.65 7.97
C TRP A 143 -10.73 11.57 8.55
N ALA A 144 -10.58 10.34 8.10
CA ALA A 144 -11.35 9.20 8.59
C ALA A 144 -10.46 7.99 8.84
N LEU A 145 -10.82 7.20 9.83
CA LEU A 145 -10.23 5.89 10.06
C LEU A 145 -10.70 4.89 9.00
N GLN A 146 -9.90 3.87 8.73
CA GLN A 146 -10.27 2.81 7.78
C GLN A 146 -11.62 2.15 8.10
N GLN A 147 -11.94 2.02 9.38
CA GLN A 147 -13.23 1.46 9.81
C GLN A 147 -14.41 2.34 9.39
N GLU A 148 -14.29 3.67 9.54
CA GLU A 148 -15.31 4.63 9.12
C GLU A 148 -15.49 4.64 7.60
N GLN A 149 -14.38 4.60 6.86
CA GLN A 149 -14.43 4.51 5.38
C GLN A 149 -15.08 3.21 4.91
N THR A 150 -14.84 2.10 5.62
CA THR A 150 -15.48 0.82 5.31
C THR A 150 -17.00 0.89 5.48
N LEU A 151 -17.49 1.67 6.43
CA LEU A 151 -18.93 1.90 6.61
C LEU A 151 -19.53 2.73 5.47
N ASN A 152 -18.74 3.59 4.85
CA ASN A 152 -19.17 4.47 3.73
C ASN A 152 -18.97 3.84 2.34
N LEU A 153 -18.55 2.58 2.24
CA LEU A 153 -18.40 1.92 0.95
C LEU A 153 -19.74 1.79 0.22
N ARG A 154 -19.77 2.11 -1.08
CA ARG A 154 -20.96 1.94 -1.95
C ARG A 154 -21.49 0.51 -2.00
N SER A 155 -20.64 -0.47 -1.77
CA SER A 155 -21.04 -1.88 -1.67
C SER A 155 -21.79 -2.20 -0.38
N ASN A 156 -21.85 -1.26 0.58
CA ASN A 156 -22.58 -1.48 1.79
C ASN A 156 -24.09 -1.41 1.53
N ARG A 157 -24.76 -2.45 1.98
CA ARG A 157 -26.23 -2.47 1.98
C ARG A 157 -26.73 -1.61 3.12
N ILE A 158 -27.35 -0.49 2.78
CA ILE A 158 -27.98 0.40 3.77
C ILE A 158 -29.34 -0.17 4.12
N ILE A 159 -29.65 -0.22 5.39
CA ILE A 159 -30.94 -0.65 5.95
C ILE A 159 -31.49 0.49 6.78
N GLU A 160 -32.75 0.81 6.53
CA GLU A 160 -33.49 1.77 7.33
C GLU A 160 -34.31 1.02 8.40
N ILE A 161 -34.16 1.45 9.64
CA ILE A 161 -34.95 0.97 10.77
C ILE A 161 -35.37 2.21 11.58
N GLU A 162 -36.67 2.41 11.73
CA GLU A 162 -37.27 3.55 12.48
C GLU A 162 -36.74 4.92 12.03
N GLY A 163 -36.57 5.11 10.71
CA GLY A 163 -36.07 6.36 10.12
C GLY A 163 -34.54 6.52 10.20
N ILE A 164 -33.81 5.56 10.77
CA ILE A 164 -32.36 5.59 10.86
C ILE A 164 -31.76 4.70 9.78
N CYS A 165 -31.05 5.33 8.83
CA CYS A 165 -30.33 4.64 7.75
C CYS A 165 -28.89 4.33 8.17
N ARG A 166 -28.52 3.03 8.20
CA ARG A 166 -27.14 2.58 8.50
C ARG A 166 -26.75 1.38 7.65
N PRO A 167 -25.42 1.19 7.41
CA PRO A 167 -24.94 -0.04 6.83
C PRO A 167 -25.37 -1.29 7.62
N LEU A 168 -25.75 -2.36 6.93
CA LEU A 168 -26.09 -3.65 7.53
C LEU A 168 -25.01 -4.13 8.53
N ALA A 169 -23.75 -3.97 8.16
CA ALA A 169 -22.61 -4.35 9.02
C ALA A 169 -22.58 -3.56 10.35
N GLU A 170 -23.00 -2.30 10.33
CA GLU A 170 -23.08 -1.46 11.52
C GLU A 170 -24.23 -1.89 12.42
N TRP A 171 -25.43 -2.13 11.84
CA TRP A 171 -26.55 -2.70 12.59
C TRP A 171 -26.19 -4.03 13.24
N ALA A 172 -25.53 -4.92 12.50
CA ALA A 172 -25.06 -6.21 13.01
C ALA A 172 -24.12 -6.05 14.21
N ARG A 173 -23.13 -5.14 14.09
CA ARG A 173 -22.17 -4.84 15.15
C ARG A 173 -22.83 -4.26 16.41
N LEU A 174 -23.73 -3.29 16.24
CA LEU A 174 -24.41 -2.62 17.36
C LEU A 174 -25.26 -3.62 18.18
N ASN A 175 -25.82 -4.63 17.53
CA ASN A 175 -26.67 -5.64 18.18
C ASN A 175 -25.91 -6.94 18.52
N GLY A 176 -24.60 -7.01 18.33
CA GLY A 176 -23.80 -8.19 18.65
C GLY A 176 -24.14 -9.43 17.80
N ILE A 177 -24.71 -9.24 16.60
CA ILE A 177 -25.13 -10.33 15.72
C ILE A 177 -24.13 -10.43 14.55
N PRO A 178 -23.66 -11.64 14.19
CA PRO A 178 -22.81 -11.81 13.01
C PRO A 178 -23.49 -11.26 11.75
N LYS A 179 -22.72 -10.50 10.92
CA LYS A 179 -23.23 -9.93 9.67
C LYS A 179 -23.88 -10.97 8.77
N SER A 180 -23.26 -12.14 8.64
CA SER A 180 -23.79 -13.27 7.84
C SER A 180 -25.17 -13.76 8.32
N THR A 181 -25.40 -13.71 9.64
CA THR A 181 -26.70 -14.08 10.21
C THR A 181 -27.77 -13.05 9.81
N VAL A 182 -27.45 -11.76 9.89
CA VAL A 182 -28.37 -10.69 9.48
C VAL A 182 -28.67 -10.79 7.98
N GLU A 183 -27.64 -11.02 7.15
CA GLU A 183 -27.82 -11.24 5.72
C GLU A 183 -28.73 -12.44 5.40
N ALA A 184 -28.53 -13.57 6.08
CA ALA A 184 -29.36 -14.73 5.89
C ALA A 184 -30.81 -14.45 6.29
N ARG A 185 -31.05 -13.79 7.42
CA ARG A 185 -32.41 -13.45 7.90
C ARG A 185 -33.14 -12.56 6.89
N LEU A 186 -32.48 -11.51 6.41
CA LEU A 186 -33.07 -10.57 5.45
C LEU A 186 -33.33 -11.20 4.08
N TYR A 187 -32.28 -11.80 3.49
CA TYR A 187 -32.30 -12.14 2.07
C TYR A 187 -32.66 -13.59 1.77
N ARG A 188 -32.39 -14.49 2.73
CA ARG A 188 -32.73 -15.90 2.56
C ARG A 188 -34.06 -16.28 3.21
N TYR A 189 -34.33 -15.67 4.37
CA TYR A 189 -35.55 -16.03 5.15
C TYR A 189 -36.63 -14.96 5.14
N GLY A 190 -36.36 -13.79 4.51
CA GLY A 190 -37.35 -12.72 4.34
C GLY A 190 -37.82 -12.06 5.64
N TRP A 191 -36.94 -11.98 6.63
CA TRP A 191 -37.30 -11.35 7.91
C TRP A 191 -37.42 -9.83 7.72
N ASP A 192 -38.30 -9.23 8.54
CA ASP A 192 -38.32 -7.78 8.72
C ASP A 192 -36.94 -7.25 9.18
N ALA A 193 -36.60 -6.04 8.74
CA ALA A 193 -35.27 -5.44 8.97
C ALA A 193 -34.96 -5.30 10.46
N LYS A 194 -35.92 -4.80 11.25
CA LYS A 194 -35.78 -4.65 12.70
C LYS A 194 -35.58 -5.99 13.38
N ALA A 195 -36.45 -6.97 13.08
CA ALA A 195 -36.37 -8.32 13.63
C ALA A 195 -35.04 -9.00 13.26
N ALA A 196 -34.55 -8.81 12.02
CA ALA A 196 -33.31 -9.41 11.55
C ALA A 196 -32.08 -8.98 12.36
N VAL A 197 -32.04 -7.72 12.81
CA VAL A 197 -30.90 -7.15 13.54
C VAL A 197 -31.06 -7.16 15.07
N THR A 198 -32.27 -7.35 15.61
CA THR A 198 -32.51 -7.31 17.07
C THR A 198 -32.70 -8.69 17.68
N THR A 199 -33.12 -9.70 16.92
CA THR A 199 -33.35 -11.04 17.47
C THR A 199 -32.03 -11.74 17.79
N PRO A 200 -31.76 -12.12 19.04
CA PRO A 200 -30.52 -12.78 19.43
C PRO A 200 -30.29 -14.07 18.65
N VAL A 201 -29.01 -14.39 18.42
CA VAL A 201 -28.62 -15.69 17.90
C VAL A 201 -28.69 -16.68 19.05
N ARG A 202 -29.47 -17.76 18.91
CA ARG A 202 -29.48 -18.83 19.90
C ARG A 202 -28.06 -19.35 20.06
N ALA A 203 -27.54 -19.35 21.29
CA ALA A 203 -26.30 -20.06 21.58
C ALA A 203 -26.52 -21.53 21.22
N TRP A 204 -25.74 -22.07 20.32
CA TRP A 204 -25.77 -23.50 20.04
C TRP A 204 -25.25 -24.18 21.31
N GLY A 205 -26.19 -24.84 22.02
CA GLY A 205 -25.87 -25.56 23.22
C GLY A 205 -24.81 -26.60 22.91
N GLY A 206 -23.60 -26.34 23.40
CA GLY A 206 -22.61 -27.41 23.50
C GLY A 206 -23.25 -28.53 24.32
N LYS A 207 -23.30 -29.72 23.74
CA LYS A 207 -23.59 -30.93 24.53
C LYS A 207 -22.50 -31.02 25.60
N ALA A 208 -22.93 -31.00 26.86
CA ALA A 208 -22.12 -31.41 27.99
C ALA A 208 -21.65 -32.85 27.82
#